data_29c1e18c4101d22a1b79228caf8d3ab5
#
_entry.id   29c1e18c4101d22a1b79228caf8d3ab5
#
_cell.length_a   1.000
_cell.length_b   1.000
_cell.length_c   1.000
_cell.angle_alpha   90.00
_cell.angle_beta   90.00
_cell.angle_gamma   90.00
#
_symmetry.space_group_name_H-M   'P 1'
#
loop_
_entity.id
_entity.type
_entity.pdbx_description
1 polymer ?
#
loop_
_entity_poly.entity_id
_entity_poly.type
_entity_poly.pdbx_seq_one_letter_code
_entity_poly.pdbx_strand_id
1 'polypeptide(L)'
;MASPTSAPPSRQRIDSGANSTMPIRRRISIPSIDIAARLMYLGAALSVLAVPTQLAARSEVRAALAAQNVNSPGRRLSPQDITDAAGFTVSFMATAAVVSAALWLILGWGIAQGGRRAGRARSIGTILAVLCILKVYGTVTQGGISFLGILLDLMQLVVALVVIVLVWSRRNARHFGPRSRELL
;
A
#
# COMPACT_ATOMS: atom_id res chain seq x y z
N MET A 1 63.36 -30.98 -53.30
CA MET A 1 62.64 -31.11 -52.04
C MET A 1 61.60 -29.98 -51.97
N ALA A 2 60.36 -30.28 -52.30
CA ALA A 2 59.29 -29.30 -52.38
C ALA A 2 58.41 -29.51 -51.16
N SER A 3 58.20 -28.43 -50.35
CA SER A 3 57.34 -28.41 -49.16
C SER A 3 55.86 -28.27 -49.55
N PRO A 4 54.95 -29.00 -48.99
CA PRO A 4 53.51 -28.83 -49.27
C PRO A 4 52.97 -27.65 -48.54
N THR A 5 52.36 -26.75 -49.31
CA THR A 5 51.54 -25.58 -48.80
C THR A 5 50.23 -26.09 -48.20
N SER A 6 50.08 -25.94 -46.93
CA SER A 6 48.81 -26.23 -46.20
C SER A 6 47.79 -25.12 -46.44
N ALA A 7 46.65 -25.44 -47.02
CA ALA A 7 45.50 -24.55 -47.16
C ALA A 7 44.83 -24.27 -45.79
N PRO A 8 44.33 -23.03 -45.54
CA PRO A 8 43.67 -22.72 -44.32
C PRO A 8 42.21 -23.32 -44.27
N PRO A 9 41.73 -23.73 -43.09
CA PRO A 9 40.39 -24.31 -42.97
C PRO A 9 39.33 -23.25 -43.25
N SER A 10 38.39 -23.61 -44.11
CA SER A 10 37.18 -22.82 -44.40
C SER A 10 36.36 -22.61 -43.14
N ARG A 11 36.22 -21.35 -42.70
CA ARG A 11 35.29 -20.97 -41.66
C ARG A 11 33.86 -21.25 -42.12
N GLN A 12 33.29 -22.30 -41.63
CA GLN A 12 31.86 -22.53 -41.68
C GLN A 12 31.15 -21.38 -40.95
N ARG A 13 30.53 -20.53 -41.76
CA ARG A 13 29.60 -19.49 -41.27
C ARG A 13 28.36 -20.21 -40.77
N ILE A 14 28.30 -20.42 -39.45
CA ILE A 14 27.09 -20.89 -38.79
C ILE A 14 26.10 -19.73 -38.85
N ASP A 15 25.22 -19.77 -39.87
CA ASP A 15 24.03 -18.93 -39.90
C ASP A 15 23.11 -19.38 -38.77
N SER A 16 23.38 -18.84 -37.58
CA SER A 16 22.49 -18.93 -36.43
C SER A 16 21.27 -18.03 -36.67
N GLY A 17 20.38 -18.49 -37.54
CA GLY A 17 19.01 -18.03 -37.60
C GLY A 17 18.29 -18.38 -36.26
N ALA A 18 18.80 -17.83 -35.20
CA ALA A 18 18.13 -17.92 -33.91
C ALA A 18 16.92 -16.98 -33.94
N ASN A 19 15.79 -17.51 -34.45
CA ASN A 19 14.48 -17.05 -34.03
C ASN A 19 14.43 -17.16 -32.51
N SER A 20 14.95 -16.14 -31.82
CA SER A 20 14.78 -15.96 -30.40
C SER A 20 13.31 -15.52 -30.15
N THR A 21 12.38 -16.48 -30.30
CA THR A 21 11.10 -16.38 -29.62
C THR A 21 11.45 -16.28 -28.15
N MET A 22 11.51 -15.03 -27.65
CA MET A 22 11.63 -14.78 -26.21
C MET A 22 10.58 -15.63 -25.51
N PRO A 23 10.98 -16.57 -24.64
CA PRO A 23 10.00 -17.35 -23.91
C PRO A 23 9.13 -16.33 -23.14
N ILE A 24 7.84 -16.29 -23.48
CA ILE A 24 6.85 -15.55 -22.70
C ILE A 24 6.97 -16.11 -21.29
N ARG A 25 7.70 -15.42 -20.45
CA ARG A 25 7.95 -15.78 -19.05
C ARG A 25 6.59 -15.78 -18.36
N ARG A 26 5.92 -16.95 -18.34
CA ARG A 26 4.73 -17.15 -17.55
C ARG A 26 5.07 -16.69 -16.13
N ARG A 27 4.50 -15.56 -15.72
CA ARG A 27 4.53 -15.14 -14.33
C ARG A 27 3.85 -16.27 -13.55
N ILE A 28 4.62 -17.04 -12.80
CA ILE A 28 4.05 -17.95 -11.81
C ILE A 28 3.42 -17.02 -10.77
N SER A 29 2.11 -16.80 -10.90
CA SER A 29 1.36 -16.04 -9.91
C SER A 29 1.27 -16.92 -8.66
N ILE A 30 1.76 -16.41 -7.54
CA ILE A 30 1.58 -17.05 -6.24
C ILE A 30 0.21 -16.58 -5.75
N PRO A 31 -0.79 -17.47 -5.61
CA PRO A 31 -2.17 -17.04 -5.32
C PRO A 31 -2.29 -16.11 -4.11
N SER A 32 -1.48 -16.33 -3.08
CA SER A 32 -1.44 -15.49 -1.88
C SER A 32 -0.95 -14.06 -2.13
N ILE A 33 -0.09 -13.84 -3.12
CA ILE A 33 0.40 -12.51 -3.51
C ILE A 33 -0.66 -11.76 -4.30
N ASP A 34 -1.36 -12.45 -5.19
CA ASP A 34 -2.45 -11.85 -5.95
C ASP A 34 -3.60 -11.45 -5.02
N ILE A 35 -3.91 -12.29 -4.02
CA ILE A 35 -4.89 -11.95 -2.97
C ILE A 35 -4.43 -10.73 -2.18
N ALA A 36 -3.16 -10.67 -1.75
CA ALA A 36 -2.63 -9.52 -1.02
C ALA A 36 -2.73 -8.22 -1.85
N ALA A 37 -2.40 -8.26 -3.14
CA ALA A 37 -2.53 -7.11 -4.02
C ALA A 37 -4.00 -6.66 -4.18
N ARG A 38 -4.95 -7.59 -4.35
CA ARG A 38 -6.39 -7.28 -4.42
C ARG A 38 -6.91 -6.67 -3.12
N LEU A 39 -6.47 -7.18 -1.97
CA LEU A 39 -6.83 -6.62 -0.67
C LEU A 39 -6.28 -5.20 -0.49
N MET A 40 -5.10 -4.90 -1.02
CA MET A 40 -4.57 -3.53 -1.02
C MET A 40 -5.41 -2.59 -1.89
N TYR A 41 -5.90 -3.05 -3.04
CA TYR A 41 -6.86 -2.25 -3.84
C TYR A 41 -8.19 -2.05 -3.11
N LEU A 42 -8.66 -3.06 -2.36
CA LEU A 42 -9.83 -2.90 -1.48
C LEU A 42 -9.56 -1.86 -0.38
N GLY A 43 -8.38 -1.89 0.25
CA GLY A 43 -7.96 -0.87 1.22
C GLY A 43 -7.97 0.55 0.63
N ALA A 44 -7.52 0.70 -0.62
CA ALA A 44 -7.60 1.97 -1.34
C ALA A 44 -9.06 2.41 -1.56
N ALA A 45 -9.94 1.52 -1.99
CA ALA A 45 -11.36 1.81 -2.19
C ALA A 45 -12.04 2.23 -0.87
N LEU A 46 -11.77 1.55 0.23
CA LEU A 46 -12.27 1.92 1.57
C LEU A 46 -11.76 3.31 1.98
N SER A 47 -10.50 3.64 1.69
CA SER A 47 -9.95 4.98 1.97
C SER A 47 -10.66 6.07 1.15
N VAL A 48 -10.98 5.81 -0.11
CA VAL A 48 -11.74 6.75 -0.96
C VAL A 48 -13.16 6.94 -0.41
N LEU A 49 -13.83 5.85 0.00
CA LEU A 49 -15.17 5.90 0.60
C LEU A 49 -15.18 6.65 1.94
N ALA A 50 -14.06 6.67 2.67
CA ALA A 50 -13.95 7.42 3.92
C ALA A 50 -13.98 8.95 3.68
N VAL A 51 -13.59 9.45 2.52
CA VAL A 51 -13.56 10.91 2.25
C VAL A 51 -14.94 11.56 2.40
N PRO A 52 -15.99 11.14 1.68
CA PRO A 52 -17.32 11.75 1.83
C PRO A 52 -17.91 11.56 3.23
N THR A 53 -17.66 10.43 3.90
CA THR A 53 -18.14 10.20 5.26
C THR A 53 -17.51 11.15 6.27
N GLN A 54 -16.22 11.46 6.11
CA GLN A 54 -15.53 12.43 6.96
C GLN A 54 -15.99 13.87 6.70
N LEU A 55 -16.25 14.23 5.44
CA LEU A 55 -16.78 15.55 5.10
C LEU A 55 -18.21 15.74 5.67
N ALA A 56 -19.03 14.68 5.67
CA ALA A 56 -20.37 14.69 6.25
C ALA A 56 -20.35 14.79 7.80
N ALA A 57 -19.29 14.29 8.45
CA ALA A 57 -19.16 14.32 9.92
C ALA A 57 -18.78 15.69 10.52
N ARG A 58 -18.72 16.76 9.72
CA ARG A 58 -18.30 18.10 10.17
C ARG A 58 -19.12 18.62 11.35
N SER A 59 -20.42 18.40 11.35
CA SER A 59 -21.32 18.81 12.45
C SER A 59 -21.04 18.03 13.74
N GLU A 60 -20.75 16.74 13.63
CA GLU A 60 -20.43 15.87 14.76
C GLU A 60 -19.08 16.26 15.38
N VAL A 61 -18.06 16.50 14.55
CA VAL A 61 -16.74 16.98 15.01
C VAL A 61 -16.88 18.33 15.72
N ARG A 62 -17.66 19.25 15.17
CA ARG A 62 -17.92 20.54 15.81
C ARG A 62 -18.62 20.37 17.18
N ALA A 63 -19.62 19.50 17.27
CA ALA A 63 -20.32 19.23 18.52
C ALA A 63 -19.39 18.61 19.57
N ALA A 64 -18.52 17.67 19.18
CA ALA A 64 -17.52 17.06 20.04
C ALA A 64 -16.52 18.09 20.59
N LEU A 65 -15.99 18.96 19.71
CA LEU A 65 -15.08 20.04 20.12
C LEU A 65 -15.76 21.05 21.06
N ALA A 66 -17.03 21.38 20.82
CA ALA A 66 -17.80 22.24 21.72
C ALA A 66 -17.97 21.60 23.09
N ALA A 67 -18.31 20.31 23.18
CA ALA A 67 -18.41 19.59 24.42
C ALA A 67 -17.08 19.51 25.18
N GLN A 68 -15.97 19.25 24.48
CA GLN A 68 -14.64 19.28 25.09
C GLN A 68 -14.28 20.68 25.63
N ASN A 69 -14.63 21.73 24.88
CA ASN A 69 -14.35 23.11 25.28
C ASN A 69 -15.07 23.50 26.58
N VAL A 70 -16.30 23.00 26.81
CA VAL A 70 -17.03 23.23 28.06
C VAL A 70 -16.36 22.54 29.25
N ASN A 71 -15.81 21.34 29.03
CA ASN A 71 -15.22 20.53 30.09
C ASN A 71 -13.74 20.83 30.34
N SER A 72 -13.12 21.69 29.51
CA SER A 72 -11.70 22.04 29.65
C SER A 72 -11.49 23.11 30.73
N PRO A 73 -10.58 22.90 31.68
CA PRO A 73 -10.31 23.87 32.76
C PRO A 73 -9.50 25.11 32.29
N GLY A 74 -9.11 25.16 31.03
CA GLY A 74 -8.29 26.22 30.44
C GLY A 74 -9.10 27.31 29.74
N ARG A 75 -8.42 28.06 28.88
CA ARG A 75 -9.04 29.12 28.06
C ARG A 75 -10.08 28.53 27.13
N ARG A 76 -11.33 28.97 27.27
CA ARG A 76 -12.43 28.57 26.38
C ARG A 76 -12.24 29.17 24.99
N LEU A 77 -12.41 28.33 23.98
CA LEU A 77 -12.43 28.74 22.59
C LEU A 77 -13.74 29.49 22.27
N SER A 78 -13.66 30.46 21.38
CA SER A 78 -14.85 31.12 20.85
C SER A 78 -15.66 30.16 19.93
N PRO A 79 -16.94 30.43 19.68
CA PRO A 79 -17.72 29.62 18.72
C PRO A 79 -17.12 29.61 17.30
N GLN A 80 -16.45 30.70 16.91
CA GLN A 80 -15.76 30.81 15.62
C GLN A 80 -14.53 29.88 15.61
N ASP A 81 -13.68 29.94 16.65
CA ASP A 81 -12.50 29.08 16.75
C ASP A 81 -12.85 27.61 16.71
N ILE A 82 -13.97 27.20 17.34
CA ILE A 82 -14.48 25.82 17.29
C ILE A 82 -14.89 25.43 15.86
N THR A 83 -15.53 26.34 15.13
CA THR A 83 -15.95 26.09 13.75
C THR A 83 -14.74 25.94 12.81
N ASP A 84 -13.73 26.78 12.99
CA ASP A 84 -12.50 26.75 12.22
C ASP A 84 -11.66 25.51 12.53
N ALA A 85 -11.55 25.15 13.82
CA ALA A 85 -10.90 23.91 14.26
C ALA A 85 -11.59 22.66 13.71
N ALA A 86 -12.93 22.62 13.69
CA ALA A 86 -13.69 21.53 13.11
C ALA A 86 -13.46 21.43 11.60
N GLY A 87 -13.44 22.56 10.89
CA GLY A 87 -13.14 22.64 9.47
C GLY A 87 -11.73 22.12 9.15
N PHE A 88 -10.73 22.55 9.92
CA PHE A 88 -9.35 22.06 9.78
C PHE A 88 -9.25 20.55 10.03
N THR A 89 -9.85 20.04 11.11
CA THR A 89 -9.83 18.62 11.46
C THR A 89 -10.41 17.76 10.35
N VAL A 90 -11.58 18.13 9.83
CA VAL A 90 -12.24 17.40 8.74
C VAL A 90 -11.41 17.42 7.46
N SER A 91 -10.86 18.58 7.09
CA SER A 91 -10.00 18.72 5.92
C SER A 91 -8.72 17.88 6.04
N PHE A 92 -8.12 17.86 7.22
CA PHE A 92 -6.95 17.04 7.52
C PHE A 92 -7.28 15.53 7.39
N MET A 93 -8.40 15.08 7.97
CA MET A 93 -8.84 13.69 7.87
C MET A 93 -9.13 13.28 6.42
N ALA A 94 -9.79 14.12 5.64
CA ALA A 94 -10.08 13.86 4.24
C ALA A 94 -8.78 13.78 3.42
N THR A 95 -7.84 14.69 3.63
CA THR A 95 -6.52 14.66 2.98
C THR A 95 -5.74 13.39 3.35
N ALA A 96 -5.75 13.01 4.63
CA ALA A 96 -5.11 11.78 5.10
C ALA A 96 -5.73 10.53 4.45
N ALA A 97 -7.04 10.51 4.22
CA ALA A 97 -7.71 9.41 3.52
C ALA A 97 -7.27 9.31 2.04
N VAL A 98 -7.14 10.43 1.34
CA VAL A 98 -6.64 10.48 -0.05
C VAL A 98 -5.19 9.97 -0.11
N VAL A 99 -4.32 10.45 0.77
CA VAL A 99 -2.92 9.99 0.85
C VAL A 99 -2.87 8.49 1.17
N SER A 100 -3.71 8.02 2.09
CA SER A 100 -3.82 6.59 2.41
C SER A 100 -4.22 5.77 1.19
N ALA A 101 -5.21 6.22 0.42
CA ALA A 101 -5.63 5.55 -0.82
C ALA A 101 -4.47 5.44 -1.82
N ALA A 102 -3.74 6.53 -2.03
CA ALA A 102 -2.58 6.53 -2.93
C ALA A 102 -1.48 5.56 -2.46
N LEU A 103 -1.20 5.52 -1.16
CA LEU A 103 -0.22 4.59 -0.58
C LEU A 103 -0.66 3.13 -0.78
N TRP A 104 -1.92 2.79 -0.54
CA TRP A 104 -2.46 1.45 -0.77
C TRP A 104 -2.31 1.02 -2.23
N LEU A 105 -2.58 1.92 -3.20
CA LEU A 105 -2.41 1.65 -4.64
C LEU A 105 -0.96 1.40 -5.00
N ILE A 106 -0.05 2.26 -4.54
CA ILE A 106 1.39 2.15 -4.81
C ILE A 106 1.95 0.85 -4.23
N LEU A 107 1.54 0.49 -3.01
CA LEU A 107 1.98 -0.75 -2.36
C LEU A 107 1.43 -1.98 -3.06
N GLY A 108 0.15 -1.99 -3.43
CA GLY A 108 -0.47 -3.08 -4.19
C GLY A 108 0.25 -3.31 -5.52
N TRP A 109 0.53 -2.24 -6.26
CA TRP A 109 1.31 -2.31 -7.49
C TRP A 109 2.76 -2.80 -7.25
N GLY A 110 3.43 -2.30 -6.21
CA GLY A 110 4.80 -2.71 -5.86
C GLY A 110 4.90 -4.19 -5.50
N ILE A 111 3.94 -4.73 -4.74
CA ILE A 111 3.88 -6.16 -4.38
C ILE A 111 3.61 -7.01 -5.61
N ALA A 112 2.70 -6.60 -6.49
CA ALA A 112 2.38 -7.32 -7.73
C ALA A 112 3.60 -7.43 -8.68
N GLN A 113 4.53 -6.47 -8.66
CA GLN A 113 5.73 -6.50 -9.50
C GLN A 113 6.82 -7.46 -9.02
N GLY A 114 6.85 -7.80 -7.73
CA GLY A 114 7.86 -8.68 -7.15
C GLY A 114 9.28 -8.10 -7.05
N GLY A 115 10.24 -8.92 -6.60
CA GLY A 115 11.65 -8.55 -6.49
C GLY A 115 11.94 -7.45 -5.45
N ARG A 116 12.94 -6.60 -5.72
CA ARG A 116 13.36 -5.51 -4.81
C ARG A 116 12.23 -4.52 -4.47
N ARG A 117 11.31 -4.27 -5.43
CA ARG A 117 10.16 -3.39 -5.22
C ARG A 117 9.17 -3.99 -4.23
N ALA A 118 8.90 -5.29 -4.33
CA ALA A 118 8.06 -5.99 -3.38
C ALA A 118 8.67 -6.00 -1.96
N GLY A 119 10.00 -6.15 -1.83
CA GLY A 119 10.68 -6.06 -0.53
C GLY A 119 10.48 -4.71 0.15
N ARG A 120 10.64 -3.60 -0.59
CA ARG A 120 10.37 -2.25 -0.08
C ARG A 120 8.90 -2.05 0.24
N ALA A 121 7.99 -2.49 -0.64
CA ALA A 121 6.55 -2.41 -0.42
C ALA A 121 6.13 -3.17 0.85
N ARG A 122 6.77 -4.31 1.14
CA ARG A 122 6.56 -5.07 2.38
C ARG A 122 6.86 -4.22 3.62
N SER A 123 8.02 -3.57 3.67
CA SER A 123 8.41 -2.74 4.82
C SER A 123 7.49 -1.52 4.98
N ILE A 124 7.21 -0.81 3.88
CA ILE A 124 6.31 0.36 3.89
C ILE A 124 4.89 -0.06 4.27
N GLY A 125 4.40 -1.22 3.75
CA GLY A 125 3.08 -1.76 4.10
C GLY A 125 2.95 -2.08 5.59
N THR A 126 4.02 -2.55 6.23
CA THR A 126 4.03 -2.77 7.69
C THR A 126 3.90 -1.45 8.45
N ILE A 127 4.63 -0.40 8.03
CA ILE A 127 4.52 0.94 8.63
C ILE A 127 3.10 1.48 8.46
N LEU A 128 2.51 1.36 7.27
CA LEU A 128 1.15 1.79 7.00
C LEU A 128 0.13 1.07 7.89
N ALA A 129 0.29 -0.22 8.12
CA ALA A 129 -0.59 -0.97 9.01
C ALA A 129 -0.47 -0.54 10.47
N VAL A 130 0.75 -0.23 10.95
CA VAL A 130 0.93 0.37 12.29
C VAL A 130 0.22 1.72 12.37
N LEU A 131 0.32 2.55 11.34
CA LEU A 131 -0.41 3.83 11.28
C LEU A 131 -1.94 3.62 11.28
N CYS A 132 -2.45 2.58 10.61
CA CYS A 132 -3.88 2.23 10.67
C CYS A 132 -4.31 1.84 12.10
N ILE A 133 -3.49 1.08 12.82
CA ILE A 133 -3.77 0.72 14.22
C ILE A 133 -3.83 1.99 15.09
N LEU A 134 -2.83 2.87 14.96
CA LEU A 134 -2.79 4.13 15.70
C LEU A 134 -3.98 5.03 15.37
N LYS A 135 -4.38 5.07 14.09
CA LYS A 135 -5.57 5.81 13.65
C LYS A 135 -6.83 5.29 14.35
N VAL A 136 -7.08 3.97 14.29
CA VAL A 136 -8.25 3.35 14.95
C VAL A 136 -8.23 3.62 16.46
N TYR A 137 -7.08 3.48 17.10
CA TYR A 137 -6.93 3.80 18.53
C TYR A 137 -7.30 5.26 18.81
N GLY A 138 -6.77 6.21 18.04
CA GLY A 138 -7.11 7.62 18.15
C GLY A 138 -8.59 7.89 17.94
N THR A 139 -9.21 7.26 16.95
CA THR A 139 -10.64 7.37 16.65
C THR A 139 -11.50 6.89 17.82
N VAL A 140 -11.17 5.74 18.42
CA VAL A 140 -11.93 5.16 19.52
C VAL A 140 -11.78 5.98 20.82
N THR A 141 -10.58 6.50 21.08
CA THR A 141 -10.30 7.24 22.34
C THR A 141 -10.82 8.66 22.33
N GLN A 142 -10.91 9.31 21.18
CA GLN A 142 -11.33 10.72 21.09
C GLN A 142 -12.85 10.91 21.14
N GLY A 143 -13.64 9.88 20.89
CA GLY A 143 -15.12 9.93 20.86
C GLY A 143 -15.66 11.03 19.93
N GLY A 144 -16.67 10.76 19.15
CA GLY A 144 -17.29 11.80 18.29
C GLY A 144 -17.20 11.54 16.81
N ILE A 145 -16.92 10.29 16.42
CA ILE A 145 -16.93 9.88 15.02
C ILE A 145 -18.20 9.05 14.76
N SER A 146 -18.81 9.31 13.59
CA SER A 146 -19.99 8.57 13.16
C SER A 146 -19.72 7.06 13.16
N PHE A 147 -20.73 6.28 13.52
CA PHE A 147 -20.68 4.82 13.51
C PHE A 147 -20.13 4.27 12.18
N LEU A 148 -20.52 4.89 11.07
CA LEU A 148 -20.03 4.52 9.73
C LEU A 148 -18.52 4.75 9.57
N GLY A 149 -17.99 5.84 10.14
CA GLY A 149 -16.55 6.13 10.14
C GLY A 149 -15.76 5.07 10.90
N ILE A 150 -16.22 4.68 12.09
CA ILE A 150 -15.62 3.61 12.90
C ILE A 150 -15.64 2.28 12.14
N LEU A 151 -16.77 1.95 11.50
CA LEU A 151 -16.91 0.72 10.75
C LEU A 151 -15.92 0.66 9.57
N LEU A 152 -15.76 1.74 8.79
CA LEU A 152 -14.79 1.82 7.70
C LEU A 152 -13.36 1.67 8.19
N ASP A 153 -13.01 2.31 9.31
CA ASP A 153 -11.68 2.23 9.91
C ASP A 153 -11.38 0.81 10.41
N LEU A 154 -12.34 0.12 11.00
CA LEU A 154 -12.20 -1.28 11.42
C LEU A 154 -12.04 -2.21 10.21
N MET A 155 -12.83 -2.04 9.16
CA MET A 155 -12.69 -2.82 7.93
C MET A 155 -11.30 -2.61 7.32
N GLN A 156 -10.81 -1.38 7.28
CA GLN A 156 -9.49 -1.06 6.77
C GLN A 156 -8.38 -1.70 7.62
N LEU A 157 -8.54 -1.71 8.96
CA LEU A 157 -7.62 -2.38 9.87
C LEU A 157 -7.57 -3.89 9.63
N VAL A 158 -8.72 -4.55 9.45
CA VAL A 158 -8.79 -5.98 9.13
C VAL A 158 -8.06 -6.28 7.82
N VAL A 159 -8.30 -5.48 6.78
CA VAL A 159 -7.58 -5.60 5.51
C VAL A 159 -6.07 -5.46 5.72
N ALA A 160 -5.62 -4.47 6.49
CA ALA A 160 -4.21 -4.26 6.79
C ALA A 160 -3.57 -5.46 7.49
N LEU A 161 -4.22 -6.02 8.51
CA LEU A 161 -3.74 -7.19 9.24
C LEU A 161 -3.65 -8.43 8.35
N VAL A 162 -4.68 -8.70 7.53
CA VAL A 162 -4.67 -9.83 6.60
C VAL A 162 -3.53 -9.68 5.57
N VAL A 163 -3.33 -8.48 5.03
CA VAL A 163 -2.23 -8.19 4.10
C VAL A 163 -0.88 -8.45 4.76
N ILE A 164 -0.66 -8.01 6.01
CA ILE A 164 0.58 -8.29 6.74
C ILE A 164 0.82 -9.79 6.83
N VAL A 165 -0.16 -10.55 7.31
CA VAL A 165 -0.05 -12.01 7.45
C VAL A 165 0.30 -12.67 6.12
N LEU A 166 -0.37 -12.28 5.02
CA LEU A 166 -0.09 -12.83 3.69
C LEU A 166 1.32 -12.48 3.21
N VAL A 167 1.73 -11.23 3.37
CA VAL A 167 3.03 -10.72 2.88
C VAL A 167 4.20 -11.27 3.70
N TRP A 168 4.00 -11.50 5.02
CA TRP A 168 5.02 -12.05 5.90
C TRP A 168 5.01 -13.58 5.99
N SER A 169 4.08 -14.24 5.33
CA SER A 169 4.04 -15.71 5.25
C SER A 169 5.36 -16.27 4.69
N ARG A 170 5.91 -17.31 5.33
CA ARG A 170 7.14 -17.99 4.89
C ARG A 170 7.04 -18.52 3.45
N ARG A 171 5.84 -18.88 3.00
CA ARG A 171 5.60 -19.35 1.62
C ARG A 171 5.92 -18.28 0.57
N ASN A 172 5.79 -17.01 0.94
CA ASN A 172 6.00 -15.87 0.05
C ASN A 172 7.42 -15.27 0.14
N ALA A 173 8.27 -15.78 1.05
CA ALA A 173 9.61 -15.23 1.28
C ALA A 173 10.45 -15.16 0.00
N ARG A 174 10.33 -16.15 -0.90
CA ARG A 174 11.04 -16.19 -2.19
C ARG A 174 10.62 -15.09 -3.16
N HIS A 175 9.38 -14.60 -3.05
CA HIS A 175 8.89 -13.49 -3.89
C HIS A 175 9.53 -12.16 -3.53
N PHE A 176 9.88 -11.98 -2.25
CA PHE A 176 10.44 -10.76 -1.69
C PHE A 176 11.98 -10.75 -1.59
N GLY A 177 12.62 -11.92 -1.81
CA GLY A 177 14.07 -12.04 -1.81
C GLY A 177 14.72 -11.32 -3.00
N PRO A 178 16.03 -10.98 -2.89
CA PRO A 178 16.81 -10.61 -4.05
C PRO A 178 16.73 -11.79 -5.02
N ARG A 179 16.37 -11.52 -6.28
CA ARG A 179 16.54 -12.52 -7.34
C ARG A 179 17.99 -12.90 -7.32
N SER A 180 18.31 -14.07 -6.78
CA SER A 180 19.63 -14.68 -7.00
C SER A 180 19.83 -14.60 -8.49
N ARG A 181 20.79 -13.80 -8.93
CA ARG A 181 21.33 -13.91 -10.26
C ARG A 181 21.82 -15.35 -10.32
N GLU A 182 21.04 -16.25 -10.89
CA GLU A 182 21.63 -17.39 -11.55
C GLU A 182 22.44 -16.79 -12.68
N LEU A 183 23.61 -16.30 -12.27
CA LEU A 183 24.74 -16.10 -13.11
C LEU A 183 25.37 -17.49 -13.17
N LEU A 184 25.24 -18.08 -14.33
CA LEU A 184 26.30 -18.85 -15.01
C LEU A 184 25.66 -19.76 -16.04
#